data_0d09d5b992b0856cdee8992ee923b1c9
#
_entry.id   0d09d5b992b0856cdee8992ee923b1c9
#
_cell.length_a   1.000
_cell.length_b   1.000
_cell.length_c   1.000
_cell.angle_alpha   90.00
_cell.angle_beta   90.00
_cell.angle_gamma   90.00
#
_symmetry.space_group_name_H-M   'P 1'
#
loop_
_entity.id
_entity.type
_entity.pdbx_description
1 polymer ?
#
loop_
_entity_poly.entity_id
_entity_poly.type
_entity_poly.pdbx_seq_one_letter_code
_entity_poly.pdbx_strand_id
1 'polypeptide(L)'
;IDDMLKSEEEDEFDQSNKRQQRIEALIKYQLEQNTETLWAIAEHLKQSALFYEGQLVHEYRMHPAWIDPNADREDDDQIERTIEQVSKLSRLDVHLILAEDLLHIWDEEATKELIGDFFTELGIIPQKFHVELHYWGKETAYKEWMNLLQQVQKAEDIVSFVVVADSEIDQDTVDEKTWVSEQYLPSEFVGSCCIAKTSVLINNMQPLKTIKIALNESKLQNTLEQLNIHQLEQYQQEQPFVIQLDDITDLKVVKRLNHNFSDTPIEQHHYLYMKSSVGQTEHVAKIFGFILATQASDELMSMVYCCDLPQTQSFIQAITEQETSVERDA
;
A
#
# COMPACT_ATOMS: atom_id res chain seq x y z
N ILE A 1 7.68 -16.54 44.25
CA ILE A 1 6.55 -15.95 43.50
C ILE A 1 7.00 -14.65 42.84
N ASP A 2 7.60 -13.71 43.59
CA ASP A 2 8.09 -12.42 43.03
C ASP A 2 9.22 -12.57 41.98
N ASP A 3 10.08 -13.59 42.14
CA ASP A 3 11.14 -13.90 41.15
C ASP A 3 10.59 -14.58 39.88
N MET A 4 9.51 -15.35 40.01
CA MET A 4 8.81 -15.93 38.84
C MET A 4 8.08 -14.85 38.04
N LEU A 5 7.38 -13.94 38.72
CA LEU A 5 6.69 -12.81 38.07
C LEU A 5 7.66 -11.87 37.35
N LYS A 6 8.84 -11.63 37.93
CA LYS A 6 9.87 -10.82 37.25
C LYS A 6 10.44 -11.50 36.00
N SER A 7 10.60 -12.83 36.04
CA SER A 7 11.10 -13.55 34.86
C SER A 7 10.08 -13.56 33.72
N GLU A 8 8.79 -13.65 34.02
CA GLU A 8 7.73 -13.61 33.01
C GLU A 8 7.62 -12.20 32.38
N GLU A 9 7.71 -11.11 33.17
CA GLU A 9 7.71 -9.74 32.64
C GLU A 9 8.97 -9.41 31.80
N GLU A 10 10.16 -9.91 32.19
CA GLU A 10 11.38 -9.74 31.41
C GLU A 10 11.34 -10.53 30.11
N ASP A 11 10.77 -11.73 30.09
CA ASP A 11 10.64 -12.58 28.90
C ASP A 11 9.61 -11.96 27.92
N GLU A 12 8.45 -11.49 28.37
CA GLU A 12 7.49 -10.77 27.53
C GLU A 12 8.07 -9.49 26.92
N PHE A 13 8.84 -8.73 27.68
CA PHE A 13 9.48 -7.51 27.19
C PHE A 13 10.53 -7.82 26.13
N ASP A 14 11.35 -8.87 26.31
CA ASP A 14 12.36 -9.29 25.33
C ASP A 14 11.72 -9.81 24.04
N GLN A 15 10.61 -10.52 24.11
CA GLN A 15 9.83 -11.03 22.97
C GLN A 15 9.22 -9.89 22.14
N SER A 16 8.55 -8.95 22.81
CA SER A 16 8.01 -7.76 22.19
C SER A 16 9.08 -6.97 21.44
N ASN A 17 10.26 -6.85 22.01
CA ASN A 17 11.39 -6.16 21.40
C ASN A 17 11.91 -6.89 20.14
N LYS A 18 11.96 -8.23 20.12
CA LYS A 18 12.37 -9.00 18.94
C LYS A 18 11.41 -8.82 17.76
N ARG A 19 10.09 -8.92 17.99
CA ARG A 19 9.07 -8.70 16.96
C ARG A 19 9.16 -7.28 16.40
N GLN A 20 9.28 -6.29 17.27
CA GLN A 20 9.44 -4.90 16.88
C GLN A 20 10.68 -4.69 16.00
N GLN A 21 11.85 -5.19 16.42
CA GLN A 21 13.09 -5.08 15.66
C GLN A 21 12.98 -5.72 14.26
N ARG A 22 12.27 -6.85 14.13
CA ARG A 22 12.02 -7.49 12.84
C ARG A 22 11.17 -6.62 11.95
N ILE A 23 10.06 -6.10 12.49
CA ILE A 23 9.16 -5.21 11.72
C ILE A 23 9.90 -3.94 11.30
N GLU A 24 10.72 -3.33 12.16
CA GLU A 24 11.55 -2.18 11.80
C GLU A 24 12.53 -2.51 10.66
N ALA A 25 13.18 -3.68 10.71
CA ALA A 25 14.06 -4.13 9.64
C ALA A 25 13.32 -4.32 8.32
N LEU A 26 12.09 -4.86 8.36
CA LEU A 26 11.23 -5.01 7.19
C LEU A 26 10.81 -3.65 6.61
N ILE A 27 10.47 -2.69 7.46
CA ILE A 27 10.14 -1.32 7.03
C ILE A 27 11.35 -0.67 6.33
N LYS A 28 12.54 -0.73 6.94
CA LYS A 28 13.78 -0.22 6.34
C LYS A 28 14.04 -0.85 4.97
N TYR A 29 13.97 -2.18 4.89
CA TYR A 29 14.12 -2.90 3.65
C TYR A 29 13.14 -2.40 2.57
N GLN A 30 11.88 -2.18 2.96
CA GLN A 30 10.85 -1.74 2.02
C GLN A 30 11.07 -0.30 1.55
N LEU A 31 11.55 0.59 2.40
CA LEU A 31 11.96 1.95 2.02
C LEU A 31 13.10 1.90 0.99
N GLU A 32 14.13 1.11 1.25
CA GLU A 32 15.27 0.94 0.35
C GLU A 32 14.86 0.38 -1.02
N GLN A 33 13.96 -0.62 -1.06
CA GLN A 33 13.46 -1.20 -2.32
C GLN A 33 12.66 -0.21 -3.17
N ASN A 34 12.06 0.79 -2.57
CA ASN A 34 11.26 1.80 -3.26
C ASN A 34 12.02 3.11 -3.52
N THR A 35 13.31 3.16 -3.26
CA THR A 35 14.13 4.38 -3.38
C THR A 35 14.00 5.05 -4.74
N GLU A 36 14.02 4.30 -5.84
CA GLU A 36 13.91 4.84 -7.20
C GLU A 36 12.54 5.52 -7.42
N THR A 37 11.47 4.85 -7.03
CA THR A 37 10.10 5.39 -7.13
C THR A 37 9.92 6.63 -6.27
N LEU A 38 10.40 6.58 -5.03
CA LEU A 38 10.29 7.69 -4.07
C LEU A 38 11.16 8.88 -4.48
N TRP A 39 12.31 8.62 -5.09
CA TRP A 39 13.16 9.67 -5.68
C TRP A 39 12.46 10.38 -6.84
N ALA A 40 11.78 9.66 -7.73
CA ALA A 40 11.01 10.28 -8.81
C ALA A 40 9.88 11.16 -8.29
N ILE A 41 9.19 10.72 -7.21
CA ILE A 41 8.18 11.53 -6.53
C ILE A 41 8.81 12.77 -5.87
N ALA A 42 9.98 12.63 -5.26
CA ALA A 42 10.73 13.73 -4.64
C ALA A 42 11.09 14.81 -5.66
N GLU A 43 11.62 14.41 -6.82
CA GLU A 43 11.95 15.35 -7.91
C GLU A 43 10.71 16.05 -8.45
N HIS A 44 9.58 15.34 -8.57
CA HIS A 44 8.33 15.95 -9.00
C HIS A 44 7.77 16.94 -7.96
N LEU A 45 7.80 16.59 -6.67
CA LEU A 45 7.43 17.50 -5.57
C LEU A 45 8.23 18.81 -5.62
N LYS A 46 9.51 18.68 -5.87
CA LYS A 46 10.41 19.83 -6.02
C LYS A 46 10.01 20.71 -7.19
N GLN A 47 9.86 20.11 -8.38
CA GLN A 47 9.49 20.84 -9.59
C GLN A 47 8.13 21.52 -9.41
N SER A 48 7.16 20.80 -8.81
CA SER A 48 5.83 21.34 -8.50
C SER A 48 5.92 22.52 -7.51
N ALA A 49 6.71 22.40 -6.44
CA ALA A 49 6.90 23.50 -5.49
C ALA A 49 7.57 24.73 -6.12
N LEU A 50 8.57 24.52 -6.97
CA LEU A 50 9.23 25.61 -7.71
C LEU A 50 8.26 26.32 -8.68
N PHE A 51 7.31 25.58 -9.25
CA PHE A 51 6.35 26.13 -10.20
C PHE A 51 5.16 26.83 -9.51
N TYR A 52 4.57 26.19 -8.49
CA TYR A 52 3.32 26.66 -7.87
C TYR A 52 3.49 27.39 -6.54
N GLU A 53 4.59 27.12 -5.80
CA GLU A 53 4.74 27.53 -4.41
C GLU A 53 6.02 28.34 -4.19
N GLY A 54 6.07 29.55 -4.73
CA GLY A 54 7.25 30.41 -4.63
C GLY A 54 7.77 30.63 -3.20
N GLN A 55 6.96 30.44 -2.17
CA GLN A 55 7.38 30.56 -0.77
C GLN A 55 8.33 29.45 -0.33
N LEU A 56 8.20 28.24 -0.86
CA LEU A 56 9.04 27.10 -0.52
C LEU A 56 10.33 27.02 -1.36
N VAL A 57 10.50 27.90 -2.32
CA VAL A 57 11.72 27.92 -3.18
C VAL A 57 12.98 28.10 -2.34
N HIS A 58 12.89 28.91 -1.27
CA HIS A 58 14.03 29.16 -0.40
C HIS A 58 14.45 27.92 0.40
N GLU A 59 13.48 27.19 1.02
CA GLU A 59 13.75 25.97 1.77
C GLU A 59 14.37 24.90 0.88
N TYR A 60 13.83 24.71 -0.30
CA TYR A 60 14.41 23.77 -1.25
C TYR A 60 15.82 24.16 -1.69
N ARG A 61 16.13 25.43 -1.90
CA ARG A 61 17.49 25.90 -2.26
C ARG A 61 18.49 25.71 -1.13
N MET A 62 18.03 25.68 0.11
CA MET A 62 18.90 25.49 1.28
C MET A 62 19.10 24.00 1.62
N HIS A 63 18.38 23.08 0.98
CA HIS A 63 18.52 21.66 1.26
C HIS A 63 19.90 21.15 0.80
N PRO A 64 20.64 20.41 1.68
CA PRO A 64 22.02 19.96 1.37
C PRO A 64 22.17 19.18 0.08
N ALA A 65 21.18 18.37 -0.29
CA ALA A 65 21.16 17.59 -1.54
C ALA A 65 21.13 18.45 -2.82
N TRP A 66 20.93 19.75 -2.67
CA TRP A 66 20.77 20.69 -3.80
C TRP A 66 21.90 21.72 -3.90
N ILE A 67 22.79 21.74 -2.93
CA ILE A 67 24.02 22.51 -2.98
C ILE A 67 24.98 21.66 -3.82
N ASP A 68 24.90 21.78 -5.15
CA ASP A 68 25.96 21.32 -6.00
C ASP A 68 27.18 22.22 -5.77
N PRO A 69 28.25 21.71 -5.15
CA PRO A 69 29.46 22.51 -4.93
C PRO A 69 30.16 22.89 -6.24
N ASN A 70 29.77 22.27 -7.36
CA ASN A 70 30.28 22.54 -8.69
C ASN A 70 29.35 23.42 -9.54
N ALA A 71 28.21 23.85 -9.01
CA ALA A 71 27.37 24.86 -9.65
C ALA A 71 28.06 26.24 -9.58
N ASP A 72 29.28 26.28 -10.06
CA ASP A 72 30.04 27.51 -10.17
C ASP A 72 29.48 28.38 -11.32
N ARG A 73 28.86 29.46 -10.92
CA ARG A 73 29.23 30.84 -11.24
C ARG A 73 29.48 31.19 -12.70
N GLU A 74 29.17 30.39 -13.65
CA GLU A 74 29.21 30.77 -15.03
C GLU A 74 27.81 30.86 -15.64
N ASP A 75 27.48 32.08 -16.00
CA ASP A 75 26.32 32.53 -16.74
C ASP A 75 25.08 32.94 -15.93
N ASP A 76 25.21 34.15 -15.36
CA ASP A 76 24.09 35.05 -15.04
C ASP A 76 23.37 35.54 -16.33
N ASP A 77 23.65 34.92 -17.47
CA ASP A 77 22.96 35.14 -18.73
C ASP A 77 21.68 34.27 -18.78
N GLN A 78 20.57 34.91 -18.40
CA GLN A 78 19.22 34.76 -18.95
C GLN A 78 18.99 33.49 -19.80
N ILE A 79 19.14 32.32 -19.23
CA ILE A 79 18.38 31.19 -19.69
C ILE A 79 16.97 31.40 -19.11
N GLU A 80 16.05 31.97 -19.89
CA GLU A 80 14.65 31.72 -19.77
C GLU A 80 14.48 30.19 -19.83
N ARG A 81 14.67 29.54 -18.68
CA ARG A 81 14.27 28.15 -18.55
C ARG A 81 12.75 28.18 -18.77
N THR A 82 12.35 27.77 -19.95
CA THR A 82 10.97 27.40 -20.21
C THR A 82 10.63 26.39 -19.12
N ILE A 83 9.99 26.87 -18.05
CA ILE A 83 9.53 26.02 -16.95
C ILE A 83 8.46 25.17 -17.60
N GLU A 84 8.79 23.91 -17.91
CA GLU A 84 7.81 22.96 -18.41
C GLU A 84 6.66 22.91 -17.40
N GLN A 85 5.45 22.97 -17.92
CA GLN A 85 4.25 22.92 -17.09
C GLN A 85 4.22 21.58 -16.38
N VAL A 86 4.40 21.61 -15.06
CA VAL A 86 4.42 20.42 -14.20
C VAL A 86 3.07 20.23 -13.56
N SER A 87 2.55 19.01 -13.51
CA SER A 87 1.33 18.71 -12.75
C SER A 87 1.55 19.07 -11.29
N LYS A 88 0.50 19.58 -10.67
CA LYS A 88 0.61 19.99 -9.28
C LYS A 88 0.69 18.75 -8.37
N LEU A 89 1.70 18.74 -7.49
CA LEU A 89 1.85 17.76 -6.41
C LEU A 89 2.20 18.53 -5.14
N SER A 90 1.34 18.46 -4.16
CA SER A 90 1.47 19.26 -2.94
C SER A 90 2.23 18.54 -1.83
N ARG A 91 2.04 17.23 -1.69
CA ARG A 91 2.55 16.47 -0.56
C ARG A 91 2.64 14.96 -0.84
N LEU A 92 3.53 14.29 -0.14
CA LEU A 92 3.61 12.84 -0.02
C LEU A 92 3.08 12.43 1.37
N ASP A 93 2.02 11.65 1.42
CA ASP A 93 1.52 11.06 2.65
C ASP A 93 2.08 9.64 2.82
N VAL A 94 2.65 9.34 3.95
CA VAL A 94 3.26 8.05 4.28
C VAL A 94 2.39 7.36 5.32
N HIS A 95 1.79 6.25 4.96
CA HIS A 95 0.94 5.46 5.84
C HIS A 95 1.66 4.17 6.21
N LEU A 96 2.05 4.04 7.47
CA LEU A 96 2.59 2.80 8.01
C LEU A 96 1.47 2.04 8.72
N ILE A 97 1.16 0.84 8.23
CA ILE A 97 0.09 0.01 8.76
C ILE A 97 0.71 -1.14 9.55
N LEU A 98 0.41 -1.18 10.83
CA LEU A 98 0.88 -2.16 11.81
C LEU A 98 -0.29 -2.90 12.46
N ALA A 99 0.00 -4.02 13.08
CA ALA A 99 -0.96 -4.78 13.87
C ALA A 99 -1.41 -4.01 15.12
N GLU A 100 -2.68 -4.13 15.50
CA GLU A 100 -3.30 -3.41 16.63
C GLU A 100 -2.62 -3.70 17.97
N ASP A 101 -2.13 -4.90 18.17
CA ASP A 101 -1.44 -5.34 19.38
C ASP A 101 -0.09 -4.62 19.61
N LEU A 102 0.46 -3.98 18.58
CA LEU A 102 1.66 -3.16 18.68
C LEU A 102 1.41 -1.74 19.22
N LEU A 103 0.16 -1.28 19.30
CA LEU A 103 -0.20 0.10 19.64
C LEU A 103 0.49 0.66 20.92
N HIS A 104 0.66 -0.19 21.93
CA HIS A 104 1.19 0.25 23.23
C HIS A 104 2.69 0.00 23.42
N ILE A 105 3.29 -0.75 22.51
CA ILE A 105 4.70 -1.17 22.62
C ILE A 105 5.56 -0.56 21.52
N TRP A 106 4.96 -0.01 20.47
CA TRP A 106 5.66 0.54 19.32
C TRP A 106 6.22 1.92 19.59
N ASP A 107 7.47 2.15 19.23
CA ASP A 107 8.10 3.47 19.31
C ASP A 107 7.76 4.29 18.05
N GLU A 108 6.69 5.07 18.15
CA GLU A 108 6.24 5.91 17.03
C GLU A 108 7.22 7.03 16.70
N GLU A 109 7.87 7.63 17.73
CA GLU A 109 8.76 8.77 17.51
C GLU A 109 10.01 8.32 16.78
N ALA A 110 10.64 7.23 17.21
CA ALA A 110 11.80 6.65 16.53
C ALA A 110 11.46 6.24 15.09
N THR A 111 10.26 5.69 14.85
CA THR A 111 9.81 5.32 13.51
C THR A 111 9.58 6.54 12.63
N LYS A 112 8.96 7.60 13.14
CA LYS A 112 8.76 8.86 12.40
C LYS A 112 10.08 9.54 12.08
N GLU A 113 11.04 9.50 13.00
CA GLU A 113 12.41 10.02 12.80
C GLU A 113 13.11 9.24 11.68
N LEU A 114 13.12 7.90 11.75
CA LEU A 114 13.71 7.03 10.74
C LEU A 114 13.15 7.29 9.34
N ILE A 115 11.82 7.36 9.21
CA ILE A 115 11.14 7.64 7.95
C ILE A 115 11.45 9.08 7.50
N GLY A 116 11.44 10.03 8.42
CA GLY A 116 11.73 11.43 8.17
C GLY A 116 13.16 11.66 7.65
N ASP A 117 14.14 10.99 8.26
CA ASP A 117 15.54 11.02 7.81
C ASP A 117 15.68 10.45 6.40
N PHE A 118 15.05 9.30 6.14
CA PHE A 118 15.06 8.69 4.81
C PHE A 118 14.49 9.63 3.72
N PHE A 119 13.36 10.28 3.95
CA PHE A 119 12.77 11.21 2.99
C PHE A 119 13.60 12.50 2.86
N THR A 120 14.21 12.94 3.95
CA THR A 120 15.12 14.09 3.94
C THR A 120 16.37 13.80 3.10
N GLU A 121 16.93 12.61 3.20
CA GLU A 121 18.03 12.13 2.35
C GLU A 121 17.65 12.07 0.87
N LEU A 122 16.39 11.74 0.55
CA LEU A 122 15.86 11.82 -0.82
C LEU A 122 15.60 13.25 -1.31
N GLY A 123 15.80 14.26 -0.46
CA GLY A 123 15.60 15.64 -0.81
C GLY A 123 14.18 16.16 -0.62
N ILE A 124 13.32 15.46 0.09
CA ILE A 124 11.97 15.94 0.42
C ILE A 124 12.06 16.73 1.73
N ILE A 125 11.70 18.01 1.69
CA ILE A 125 11.66 18.83 2.91
C ILE A 125 10.49 18.43 3.82
N PRO A 126 10.61 18.59 5.17
CA PRO A 126 9.60 18.14 6.12
C PRO A 126 8.19 18.67 5.87
N GLN A 127 8.05 19.85 5.25
CA GLN A 127 6.75 20.44 4.90
C GLN A 127 6.04 19.71 3.75
N LYS A 128 6.74 18.84 3.01
CA LYS A 128 6.26 18.15 1.82
C LYS A 128 5.95 16.67 2.02
N PHE A 129 6.12 16.17 3.23
CA PHE A 129 5.65 14.82 3.57
C PHE A 129 4.95 14.80 4.93
N HIS A 130 4.11 13.80 5.11
CA HIS A 130 3.42 13.55 6.38
C HIS A 130 3.45 12.06 6.68
N VAL A 131 3.83 11.68 7.91
CA VAL A 131 3.92 10.28 8.34
C VAL A 131 2.82 9.99 9.32
N GLU A 132 1.99 9.00 9.02
CA GLU A 132 0.88 8.53 9.83
C GLU A 132 1.02 7.03 10.10
N LEU A 133 0.98 6.65 11.37
CA LEU A 133 0.97 5.26 11.79
C LEU A 133 -0.46 4.83 12.08
N HIS A 134 -0.82 3.65 11.58
CA HIS A 134 -2.12 3.03 11.77
C HIS A 134 -1.95 1.69 12.45
N TYR A 135 -2.75 1.44 13.48
CA TYR A 135 -2.80 0.17 14.20
C TYR A 135 -4.14 -0.48 13.97
N TRP A 136 -4.16 -1.49 13.11
CA TRP A 136 -5.42 -2.09 12.68
C TRP A 136 -5.57 -3.52 13.16
N GLY A 137 -6.75 -3.81 13.70
CA GLY A 137 -7.11 -5.13 14.17
C GLY A 137 -7.75 -6.00 13.09
N LYS A 138 -7.80 -7.27 13.33
CA LYS A 138 -8.33 -8.32 12.42
C LYS A 138 -9.70 -7.99 11.84
N GLU A 139 -10.62 -7.47 12.66
CA GLU A 139 -12.00 -7.20 12.26
C GLU A 139 -12.16 -5.83 11.58
N THR A 140 -11.25 -4.91 11.82
CA THR A 140 -11.35 -3.53 11.35
C THR A 140 -10.44 -3.24 10.16
N ALA A 141 -9.33 -3.95 10.04
CA ALA A 141 -8.27 -3.65 9.09
C ALA A 141 -8.76 -3.43 7.64
N TYR A 142 -9.58 -4.33 7.12
CA TYR A 142 -10.05 -4.20 5.73
C TYR A 142 -11.02 -3.03 5.55
N LYS A 143 -11.83 -2.71 6.54
CA LYS A 143 -12.71 -1.55 6.52
C LYS A 143 -11.92 -0.25 6.55
N GLU A 144 -10.92 -0.17 7.43
CA GLU A 144 -10.04 1.01 7.52
C GLU A 144 -9.20 1.18 6.26
N TRP A 145 -8.75 0.07 5.66
CA TRP A 145 -8.11 0.08 4.35
C TRP A 145 -9.02 0.69 3.26
N MET A 146 -10.28 0.26 3.19
CA MET A 146 -11.24 0.84 2.25
C MET A 146 -11.50 2.33 2.52
N ASN A 147 -11.52 2.75 3.78
CA ASN A 147 -11.62 4.15 4.16
C ASN A 147 -10.40 4.95 3.71
N LEU A 148 -9.20 4.42 3.88
CA LEU A 148 -7.96 5.05 3.40
C LEU A 148 -7.97 5.21 1.88
N LEU A 149 -8.34 4.18 1.12
CA LEU A 149 -8.46 4.28 -0.34
C LEU A 149 -9.47 5.35 -0.78
N GLN A 150 -10.58 5.48 -0.05
CA GLN A 150 -11.56 6.56 -0.32
C GLN A 150 -11.01 7.95 0.02
N GLN A 151 -10.17 8.08 1.04
CA GLN A 151 -9.50 9.34 1.36
C GLN A 151 -8.51 9.71 0.27
N VAL A 152 -7.70 8.76 -0.20
CA VAL A 152 -6.77 8.95 -1.32
C VAL A 152 -7.52 9.37 -2.60
N GLN A 153 -8.66 8.75 -2.89
CA GLN A 153 -9.47 9.13 -4.05
C GLN A 153 -10.00 10.57 -3.99
N LYS A 154 -10.22 11.10 -2.79
CA LYS A 154 -10.70 12.48 -2.59
C LYS A 154 -9.56 13.50 -2.53
N ALA A 155 -8.36 13.04 -2.23
CA ALA A 155 -7.19 13.89 -2.14
C ALA A 155 -6.77 14.35 -3.55
N GLU A 156 -6.62 15.66 -3.71
CA GLU A 156 -6.07 16.24 -4.93
C GLU A 156 -4.60 16.56 -4.68
N ASP A 157 -3.78 16.37 -5.70
CA ASP A 157 -2.35 16.73 -5.64
C ASP A 157 -1.55 16.03 -4.51
N ILE A 158 -1.95 14.82 -4.10
CA ILE A 158 -1.29 14.05 -3.05
C ILE A 158 -1.01 12.63 -3.56
N VAL A 159 0.17 12.13 -3.26
CA VAL A 159 0.52 10.72 -3.40
C VAL A 159 0.59 10.11 -2.01
N SER A 160 0.02 8.94 -1.83
CA SER A 160 0.12 8.14 -0.61
C SER A 160 1.06 6.97 -0.81
N PHE A 161 2.14 6.92 -0.05
CA PHE A 161 3.02 5.76 0.04
C PHE A 161 2.59 4.93 1.24
N VAL A 162 2.10 3.74 0.97
CA VAL A 162 1.60 2.83 2.00
C VAL A 162 2.59 1.70 2.21
N VAL A 163 2.94 1.44 3.45
CA VAL A 163 3.74 0.28 3.88
C VAL A 163 2.92 -0.51 4.88
N VAL A 164 2.78 -1.81 4.67
CA VAL A 164 2.19 -2.73 5.63
C VAL A 164 3.24 -3.75 6.04
N ALA A 165 3.42 -3.95 7.33
CA ALA A 165 4.40 -4.89 7.87
C ALA A 165 3.86 -5.60 9.10
N ASP A 166 4.16 -6.90 9.21
CA ASP A 166 3.91 -7.70 10.40
C ASP A 166 4.86 -8.90 10.46
N SER A 167 5.09 -9.41 11.67
CA SER A 167 5.93 -10.58 11.92
C SER A 167 5.37 -11.38 13.08
N GLU A 168 5.05 -12.65 12.86
CA GLU A 168 4.58 -13.60 13.88
C GLU A 168 5.39 -14.89 13.82
N ILE A 169 6.69 -14.79 13.52
CA ILE A 169 7.59 -15.96 13.35
C ILE A 169 8.58 -16.13 14.50
N ASP A 170 8.46 -15.34 15.58
CA ASP A 170 9.24 -15.61 16.77
C ASP A 170 8.75 -16.90 17.45
N GLN A 171 9.68 -17.62 18.11
CA GLN A 171 9.43 -18.96 18.62
C GLN A 171 8.31 -18.99 19.66
N ASP A 172 8.23 -17.98 20.48
CA ASP A 172 7.29 -17.95 21.60
C ASP A 172 5.86 -17.68 21.10
N THR A 173 5.70 -16.74 20.16
CA THR A 173 4.42 -16.53 19.45
C THR A 173 3.99 -17.79 18.70
N VAL A 174 4.92 -18.48 18.04
CA VAL A 174 4.64 -19.74 17.33
C VAL A 174 4.20 -20.83 18.30
N ASP A 175 4.88 -20.99 19.43
CA ASP A 175 4.55 -22.01 20.43
C ASP A 175 3.17 -21.73 21.06
N GLU A 176 2.87 -20.48 21.42
CA GLU A 176 1.57 -20.09 21.96
C GLU A 176 0.43 -20.36 20.97
N LYS A 177 0.58 -19.86 19.75
CA LYS A 177 -0.47 -19.99 18.73
C LYS A 177 -0.63 -21.42 18.21
N THR A 178 0.44 -22.19 18.15
CA THR A 178 0.39 -23.62 17.79
C THR A 178 -0.31 -24.44 18.88
N TRP A 179 -0.16 -24.07 20.15
CA TRP A 179 -0.90 -24.67 21.24
C TRP A 179 -2.42 -24.48 21.09
N VAL A 180 -2.85 -23.32 20.59
CA VAL A 180 -4.27 -23.00 20.36
C VAL A 180 -4.80 -23.63 19.07
N SER A 181 -3.96 -23.73 18.04
CA SER A 181 -4.32 -24.26 16.72
C SER A 181 -3.16 -25.03 16.09
N GLU A 182 -3.30 -26.36 15.98
CA GLU A 182 -2.31 -27.22 15.29
C GLU A 182 -2.08 -26.83 13.80
N GLN A 183 -2.98 -26.06 13.23
CA GLN A 183 -2.91 -25.59 11.83
C GLN A 183 -2.40 -24.16 11.71
N TYR A 184 -1.86 -23.59 12.78
CA TYR A 184 -1.27 -22.27 12.72
C TYR A 184 -0.04 -22.26 11.83
N LEU A 185 -0.05 -21.39 10.83
CA LEU A 185 1.09 -21.18 9.93
C LEU A 185 1.64 -19.77 10.19
N PRO A 186 2.76 -19.66 10.94
CA PRO A 186 3.37 -18.37 11.22
C PRO A 186 3.83 -17.71 9.93
N SER A 187 3.73 -16.40 9.86
CA SER A 187 4.19 -15.65 8.70
C SER A 187 4.83 -14.32 9.09
N GLU A 188 5.69 -13.88 8.21
CA GLU A 188 6.30 -12.56 8.25
C GLU A 188 6.17 -11.95 6.87
N PHE A 189 5.73 -10.72 6.80
CA PHE A 189 5.63 -10.04 5.52
C PHE A 189 5.84 -8.52 5.64
N VAL A 190 6.24 -7.94 4.54
CA VAL A 190 6.17 -6.52 4.30
C VAL A 190 5.74 -6.28 2.85
N GLY A 191 4.94 -5.28 2.63
CA GLY A 191 4.55 -4.86 1.29
C GLY A 191 4.32 -3.36 1.24
N SER A 192 4.52 -2.77 0.08
CA SER A 192 4.25 -1.35 -0.13
C SER A 192 3.63 -1.07 -1.49
N CYS A 193 2.96 0.06 -1.59
CA CYS A 193 2.50 0.60 -2.86
C CYS A 193 2.37 2.12 -2.77
N CYS A 194 2.59 2.81 -3.90
CA CYS A 194 2.23 4.20 -4.07
C CYS A 194 0.84 4.27 -4.69
N ILE A 195 -0.06 5.01 -4.08
CA ILE A 195 -1.44 5.16 -4.52
C ILE A 195 -1.76 6.65 -4.63
N ALA A 196 -2.44 7.02 -5.70
CA ALA A 196 -2.92 8.38 -5.90
C ALA A 196 -4.26 8.37 -6.63
N LYS A 197 -4.95 9.50 -6.61
CA LYS A 197 -6.09 9.74 -7.50
C LYS A 197 -5.63 9.66 -8.96
N THR A 198 -6.47 9.17 -9.86
CA THR A 198 -6.13 9.00 -11.29
C THR A 198 -5.68 10.30 -11.96
N SER A 199 -6.15 11.46 -11.49
CA SER A 199 -5.74 12.78 -11.99
C SER A 199 -4.34 13.24 -11.58
N VAL A 200 -3.69 12.53 -10.64
CA VAL A 200 -2.32 12.87 -10.20
C VAL A 200 -1.32 12.27 -11.17
N LEU A 201 -0.60 13.13 -11.87
CA LEU A 201 0.43 12.75 -12.82
C LEU A 201 1.81 13.10 -12.26
N ILE A 202 2.73 12.17 -12.33
CA ILE A 202 4.12 12.35 -11.90
C ILE A 202 5.02 12.28 -13.13
N ASN A 203 5.88 13.25 -13.30
CA ASN A 203 6.81 13.29 -14.43
C ASN A 203 7.69 12.04 -14.45
N ASN A 204 7.85 11.45 -15.63
CA ASN A 204 8.64 10.24 -15.86
C ASN A 204 8.15 8.98 -15.13
N MET A 205 6.94 9.01 -14.55
CA MET A 205 6.29 7.83 -13.99
C MET A 205 4.95 7.59 -14.66
N GLN A 206 4.66 6.32 -14.90
CA GLN A 206 3.33 5.91 -15.32
C GLN A 206 2.74 4.99 -14.25
N PRO A 207 1.47 5.17 -13.89
CA PRO A 207 0.82 4.26 -12.99
C PRO A 207 0.75 2.85 -13.64
N LEU A 208 1.05 1.82 -12.86
CA LEU A 208 1.08 0.43 -13.34
C LEU A 208 -0.31 -0.21 -13.31
N LYS A 209 -1.09 0.11 -12.27
CA LYS A 209 -2.37 -0.54 -11.99
C LYS A 209 -3.46 0.49 -11.68
N THR A 210 -4.68 0.12 -12.03
CA THR A 210 -5.90 0.82 -11.61
C THR A 210 -6.65 -0.02 -10.58
N ILE A 211 -7.11 0.62 -9.51
CA ILE A 211 -7.95 0.01 -8.48
C ILE A 211 -9.38 0.53 -8.67
N LYS A 212 -10.32 -0.36 -8.99
CA LYS A 212 -11.74 -0.06 -9.13
C LYS A 212 -12.50 -0.68 -7.96
N ILE A 213 -13.24 0.11 -7.21
CA ILE A 213 -13.94 -0.35 -5.99
C ILE A 213 -15.42 -0.06 -6.12
N ALA A 214 -16.25 -1.10 -5.97
CA ALA A 214 -17.68 -0.95 -5.77
C ALA A 214 -18.01 -1.13 -4.29
N LEU A 215 -18.65 -0.11 -3.72
CA LEU A 215 -19.03 -0.07 -2.31
C LEU A 215 -20.54 -0.30 -2.17
N ASN A 216 -20.93 -1.06 -1.16
CA ASN A 216 -22.33 -1.31 -0.81
C ASN A 216 -23.17 -1.93 -1.95
N GLU A 217 -22.55 -2.62 -2.89
CA GLU A 217 -23.26 -3.32 -3.96
C GLU A 217 -23.46 -4.80 -3.60
N SER A 218 -24.70 -5.20 -3.47
CA SER A 218 -25.05 -6.57 -3.07
C SER A 218 -24.98 -7.59 -4.22
N LYS A 219 -25.02 -7.10 -5.47
CA LYS A 219 -25.04 -7.94 -6.68
C LYS A 219 -23.75 -7.76 -7.44
N LEU A 220 -22.91 -8.81 -7.44
CA LEU A 220 -21.65 -8.82 -8.18
C LEU A 220 -21.84 -8.52 -9.68
N GLN A 221 -22.93 -8.98 -10.28
CA GLN A 221 -23.22 -8.71 -11.70
C GLN A 221 -23.35 -7.21 -12.00
N ASN A 222 -24.04 -6.46 -11.13
CA ASN A 222 -24.15 -5.01 -11.29
C ASN A 222 -22.76 -4.33 -11.23
N THR A 223 -21.90 -4.81 -10.32
CA THR A 223 -20.52 -4.30 -10.22
C THR A 223 -19.74 -4.57 -11.50
N LEU A 224 -19.81 -5.79 -12.01
CA LEU A 224 -19.10 -6.18 -13.24
C LEU A 224 -19.54 -5.36 -14.45
N GLU A 225 -20.82 -5.03 -14.52
CA GLU A 225 -21.40 -4.19 -15.57
C GLU A 225 -20.96 -2.72 -15.41
N GLN A 226 -21.13 -2.14 -14.22
CA GLN A 226 -20.78 -0.75 -13.92
C GLN A 226 -19.31 -0.43 -14.11
N LEU A 227 -18.45 -1.35 -13.74
CA LEU A 227 -17.00 -1.21 -13.89
C LEU A 227 -16.47 -1.69 -15.25
N ASN A 228 -17.36 -2.12 -16.16
CA ASN A 228 -17.04 -2.68 -17.47
C ASN A 228 -16.12 -3.93 -17.43
N ILE A 229 -16.09 -4.63 -16.30
CA ILE A 229 -15.25 -5.83 -16.12
C ILE A 229 -15.69 -6.95 -17.07
N HIS A 230 -17.00 -7.08 -17.30
CA HIS A 230 -17.57 -8.11 -18.17
C HIS A 230 -17.10 -8.01 -19.64
N GLN A 231 -16.52 -6.87 -20.05
CA GLN A 231 -15.99 -6.66 -21.40
C GLN A 231 -14.52 -7.05 -21.55
N LEU A 232 -13.82 -7.27 -20.43
CA LEU A 232 -12.40 -7.59 -20.44
C LEU A 232 -12.14 -9.02 -20.91
N GLU A 233 -11.04 -9.21 -21.62
CA GLU A 233 -10.63 -10.52 -22.12
C GLU A 233 -10.41 -11.52 -20.98
N GLN A 234 -9.86 -11.07 -19.86
CA GLN A 234 -9.66 -11.89 -18.65
C GLN A 234 -10.97 -12.45 -18.09
N TYR A 235 -12.08 -11.77 -18.33
CA TYR A 235 -13.40 -12.22 -17.89
C TYR A 235 -14.11 -13.11 -18.92
N GLN A 236 -13.92 -12.83 -20.21
CA GLN A 236 -14.62 -13.53 -21.31
C GLN A 236 -13.88 -14.77 -21.81
N GLN A 237 -12.56 -14.76 -21.71
CA GLN A 237 -11.68 -15.81 -22.19
C GLN A 237 -10.92 -16.43 -21.02
N GLU A 238 -10.30 -17.58 -21.24
CA GLU A 238 -9.43 -18.24 -20.26
C GLU A 238 -8.09 -17.50 -20.18
N GLN A 239 -8.15 -16.25 -19.74
CA GLN A 239 -7.01 -15.37 -19.48
C GLN A 239 -6.75 -15.26 -17.97
N PRO A 240 -5.55 -14.85 -17.55
CA PRO A 240 -5.22 -14.77 -16.12
C PRO A 240 -6.19 -13.88 -15.31
N PHE A 241 -7.02 -14.52 -14.50
CA PHE A 241 -7.93 -13.89 -13.56
C PHE A 241 -7.78 -14.57 -12.19
N VAL A 242 -7.62 -13.81 -11.13
CA VAL A 242 -7.48 -14.34 -9.77
C VAL A 242 -8.50 -13.71 -8.85
N ILE A 243 -9.18 -14.55 -8.07
CA ILE A 243 -10.07 -14.12 -7.00
C ILE A 243 -9.34 -14.36 -5.67
N GLN A 244 -8.96 -13.30 -5.00
CA GLN A 244 -8.33 -13.37 -3.69
C GLN A 244 -9.39 -13.36 -2.60
N LEU A 245 -9.37 -14.40 -1.79
CA LEU A 245 -10.29 -14.63 -0.67
C LEU A 245 -9.49 -14.73 0.64
N ASP A 246 -10.04 -14.23 1.74
CA ASP A 246 -9.39 -14.29 3.06
C ASP A 246 -9.29 -15.72 3.58
N ASP A 247 -10.40 -16.48 3.56
CA ASP A 247 -10.44 -17.81 4.14
C ASP A 247 -11.27 -18.79 3.29
N ILE A 248 -10.84 -20.05 3.25
CA ILE A 248 -11.55 -21.17 2.61
C ILE A 248 -12.81 -21.58 3.37
N THR A 249 -12.91 -21.23 4.64
CA THR A 249 -13.97 -21.74 5.52
C THR A 249 -15.35 -21.14 5.25
N ASP A 250 -15.46 -20.01 4.57
CA ASP A 250 -16.75 -19.45 4.18
C ASP A 250 -17.30 -20.08 2.90
N LEU A 251 -17.83 -21.29 3.05
CA LEU A 251 -18.45 -22.04 1.95
C LEU A 251 -19.63 -21.30 1.30
N LYS A 252 -20.27 -20.35 2.02
CA LYS A 252 -21.39 -19.58 1.44
C LYS A 252 -20.87 -18.56 0.43
N VAL A 253 -19.74 -17.92 0.72
CA VAL A 253 -19.08 -17.00 -0.19
C VAL A 253 -18.62 -17.75 -1.43
N VAL A 254 -17.89 -18.84 -1.27
CA VAL A 254 -17.39 -19.66 -2.39
C VAL A 254 -18.55 -20.12 -3.29
N LYS A 255 -19.65 -20.62 -2.71
CA LYS A 255 -20.83 -21.01 -3.49
C LYS A 255 -21.48 -19.85 -4.21
N ARG A 256 -21.55 -18.67 -3.60
CA ARG A 256 -22.09 -17.47 -4.23
C ARG A 256 -21.22 -17.02 -5.40
N LEU A 257 -19.90 -17.00 -5.23
CA LEU A 257 -18.96 -16.67 -6.30
C LEU A 257 -19.06 -17.67 -7.45
N ASN A 258 -19.04 -18.98 -7.16
CA ASN A 258 -19.23 -20.01 -8.18
C ASN A 258 -20.54 -19.86 -8.95
N HIS A 259 -21.62 -19.46 -8.29
CA HIS A 259 -22.89 -19.19 -8.96
C HIS A 259 -22.81 -17.94 -9.86
N ASN A 260 -22.15 -16.88 -9.38
CA ASN A 260 -22.01 -15.64 -10.17
C ASN A 260 -21.12 -15.82 -11.41
N PHE A 261 -20.14 -16.72 -11.34
CA PHE A 261 -19.21 -17.00 -12.44
C PHE A 261 -19.57 -18.26 -13.26
N SER A 262 -20.76 -18.89 -13.03
CA SER A 262 -21.15 -20.15 -13.65
C SER A 262 -21.14 -20.12 -15.18
N ASP A 263 -21.39 -18.97 -15.77
CA ASP A 263 -21.45 -18.79 -17.23
C ASP A 263 -20.17 -18.15 -17.81
N THR A 264 -19.09 -18.18 -17.06
CA THR A 264 -17.78 -17.60 -17.42
C THR A 264 -16.69 -18.68 -17.35
N PRO A 265 -15.52 -18.46 -17.93
CA PRO A 265 -14.38 -19.38 -17.79
C PRO A 265 -13.74 -19.36 -16.40
N ILE A 266 -14.23 -18.52 -15.46
CA ILE A 266 -13.67 -18.39 -14.12
C ILE A 266 -14.17 -19.54 -13.24
N GLU A 267 -13.26 -20.42 -12.85
CA GLU A 267 -13.51 -21.60 -12.04
C GLU A 267 -12.76 -21.55 -10.69
N GLN A 268 -12.92 -22.61 -9.88
CA GLN A 268 -12.31 -22.67 -8.54
C GLN A 268 -10.77 -22.60 -8.54
N HIS A 269 -10.11 -23.00 -9.60
CA HIS A 269 -8.64 -22.92 -9.71
C HIS A 269 -8.13 -21.46 -9.82
N HIS A 270 -9.03 -20.51 -10.12
CA HIS A 270 -8.72 -19.08 -10.07
C HIS A 270 -8.80 -18.49 -8.66
N TYR A 271 -9.22 -19.24 -7.65
CA TYR A 271 -9.35 -18.75 -6.30
C TYR A 271 -8.07 -18.94 -5.52
N LEU A 272 -7.55 -17.83 -5.00
CA LEU A 272 -6.39 -17.79 -4.10
C LEU A 272 -6.87 -17.50 -2.67
N TYR A 273 -6.64 -18.46 -1.78
CA TYR A 273 -7.00 -18.31 -0.37
C TYR A 273 -5.79 -17.76 0.39
N MET A 274 -5.88 -16.51 0.82
CA MET A 274 -4.77 -15.79 1.41
C MET A 274 -4.24 -16.47 2.67
N LYS A 275 -5.12 -16.87 3.58
CA LYS A 275 -4.74 -17.52 4.82
C LYS A 275 -3.94 -18.81 4.64
N SER A 276 -4.23 -19.60 3.63
CA SER A 276 -3.50 -20.83 3.34
C SER A 276 -2.25 -20.62 2.47
N SER A 277 -2.19 -19.51 1.74
CA SER A 277 -1.11 -19.26 0.78
C SER A 277 0.01 -18.39 1.36
N VAL A 278 -0.33 -17.44 2.23
CA VAL A 278 0.62 -16.43 2.77
C VAL A 278 0.86 -16.63 4.25
N GLY A 279 0.05 -17.45 4.93
CA GLY A 279 0.10 -17.68 6.37
C GLY A 279 -0.86 -16.79 7.16
N GLN A 280 -0.81 -16.93 8.46
CA GLN A 280 -1.75 -16.29 9.36
C GLN A 280 -1.03 -15.22 10.18
N THR A 281 -0.91 -14.01 9.61
CA THR A 281 -0.85 -12.85 10.50
C THR A 281 -2.29 -12.43 10.75
N GLU A 282 -2.70 -12.39 12.01
CA GLU A 282 -4.12 -12.23 12.31
C GLU A 282 -4.68 -10.87 11.91
N HIS A 283 -3.88 -9.81 12.04
CA HIS A 283 -4.37 -8.43 11.99
C HIS A 283 -4.41 -7.86 10.58
N VAL A 284 -3.29 -7.86 9.86
CA VAL A 284 -3.16 -7.09 8.61
C VAL A 284 -3.00 -7.94 7.34
N ALA A 285 -3.14 -9.27 7.45
CA ALA A 285 -3.02 -10.20 6.32
C ALA A 285 -3.94 -9.87 5.12
N LYS A 286 -5.15 -9.36 5.40
CA LYS A 286 -6.12 -8.99 4.35
C LYS A 286 -5.63 -7.81 3.50
N ILE A 287 -4.94 -6.86 4.13
CA ILE A 287 -4.36 -5.71 3.44
C ILE A 287 -3.14 -6.14 2.65
N PHE A 288 -2.31 -7.00 3.22
CA PHE A 288 -1.18 -7.58 2.52
C PHE A 288 -1.63 -8.31 1.24
N GLY A 289 -2.71 -9.10 1.31
CA GLY A 289 -3.31 -9.73 0.14
C GLY A 289 -3.72 -8.72 -0.93
N PHE A 290 -4.29 -7.58 -0.53
CA PHE A 290 -4.62 -6.50 -1.45
C PHE A 290 -3.36 -5.90 -2.11
N ILE A 291 -2.32 -5.61 -1.32
CA ILE A 291 -1.04 -5.10 -1.86
C ILE A 291 -0.39 -6.14 -2.78
N LEU A 292 -0.45 -7.42 -2.44
CA LEU A 292 0.06 -8.49 -3.30
C LEU A 292 -0.65 -8.50 -4.66
N ALA A 293 -1.96 -8.20 -4.69
CA ALA A 293 -2.69 -8.06 -5.96
C ALA A 293 -2.20 -6.87 -6.80
N THR A 294 -1.72 -5.80 -6.19
CA THR A 294 -1.12 -4.67 -6.93
C THR A 294 0.23 -5.02 -7.55
N GLN A 295 0.94 -5.99 -6.98
CA GLN A 295 2.25 -6.47 -7.44
C GLN A 295 2.14 -7.60 -8.48
N ALA A 296 0.93 -8.09 -8.74
CA ALA A 296 0.71 -9.17 -9.70
C ALA A 296 1.10 -8.75 -11.13
N SER A 297 1.33 -9.74 -12.01
CA SER A 297 1.64 -9.50 -13.43
C SER A 297 0.62 -8.57 -14.09
N ASP A 298 1.07 -7.80 -15.10
CA ASP A 298 0.20 -6.86 -15.83
C ASP A 298 -0.89 -7.56 -16.66
N GLU A 299 -0.66 -8.79 -17.04
CA GLU A 299 -1.65 -9.59 -17.74
C GLU A 299 -2.79 -10.07 -16.82
N LEU A 300 -2.56 -10.05 -15.50
CA LEU A 300 -3.46 -10.60 -14.50
C LEU A 300 -4.45 -9.56 -14.01
N MET A 301 -5.73 -9.93 -14.02
CA MET A 301 -6.77 -9.22 -13.32
C MET A 301 -7.03 -9.87 -11.97
N SER A 302 -6.99 -9.07 -10.90
CA SER A 302 -7.27 -9.52 -9.54
C SER A 302 -8.58 -8.94 -9.04
N MET A 303 -9.46 -9.81 -8.54
CA MET A 303 -10.60 -9.43 -7.73
C MET A 303 -10.26 -9.72 -6.27
N VAL A 304 -10.31 -8.70 -5.41
CA VAL A 304 -10.14 -8.88 -3.96
C VAL A 304 -11.49 -8.84 -3.28
N TYR A 305 -11.79 -9.90 -2.55
CA TYR A 305 -13.04 -10.08 -1.86
C TYR A 305 -12.77 -10.44 -0.39
N CYS A 306 -13.29 -9.64 0.53
CA CYS A 306 -13.20 -9.87 1.96
C CYS A 306 -14.55 -10.23 2.54
N CYS A 307 -14.59 -11.28 3.36
CA CYS A 307 -15.83 -11.77 3.98
C CYS A 307 -16.40 -10.77 4.99
N ASP A 308 -15.59 -9.90 5.58
CA ASP A 308 -16.05 -8.88 6.53
C ASP A 308 -16.86 -7.77 5.84
N LEU A 309 -16.58 -7.50 4.55
CA LEU A 309 -17.29 -6.52 3.75
C LEU A 309 -17.88 -7.16 2.47
N PRO A 310 -18.85 -8.04 2.59
CA PRO A 310 -19.35 -8.86 1.48
C PRO A 310 -20.05 -8.07 0.37
N GLN A 311 -20.33 -6.80 0.60
CA GLN A 311 -20.93 -5.88 -0.38
C GLN A 311 -19.89 -4.94 -1.00
N THR A 312 -18.61 -5.16 -0.72
CA THR A 312 -17.50 -4.40 -1.30
C THR A 312 -16.69 -5.32 -2.17
N GLN A 313 -16.50 -4.95 -3.42
CA GLN A 313 -15.68 -5.68 -4.37
C GLN A 313 -14.62 -4.73 -4.93
N SER A 314 -13.39 -5.21 -4.96
CA SER A 314 -12.26 -4.46 -5.47
C SER A 314 -11.63 -5.22 -6.65
N PHE A 315 -11.36 -4.50 -7.73
CA PHE A 315 -10.73 -5.05 -8.92
C PHE A 315 -9.44 -4.29 -9.18
N ILE A 316 -8.37 -5.00 -9.41
CA ILE A 316 -7.04 -4.46 -9.66
C ILE A 316 -6.58 -4.98 -11.01
N GLN A 317 -6.30 -4.09 -11.93
CA GLN A 317 -5.91 -4.40 -13.30
C GLN A 317 -4.81 -3.46 -13.78
N ALA A 318 -4.04 -3.88 -14.77
CA ALA A 318 -3.13 -2.98 -15.47
C ALA A 318 -3.92 -1.86 -16.17
N ILE A 319 -3.29 -0.71 -16.31
CA ILE A 319 -3.89 0.42 -17.04
C ILE A 319 -3.85 0.11 -18.53
N THR A 320 -4.99 0.24 -19.17
CA THR A 320 -5.09 0.08 -20.63
C THR A 320 -4.80 1.41 -21.33
N GLU A 321 -4.22 1.35 -22.54
CA GLU A 321 -3.92 2.56 -23.35
C GLU A 321 -5.15 3.45 -23.60
N GLN A 322 -6.35 2.89 -23.54
CA GLN A 322 -7.60 3.64 -23.70
C GLN A 322 -7.92 4.51 -22.46
N GLU A 323 -7.54 4.08 -21.26
CA GLU A 323 -7.74 4.85 -20.03
C GLU A 323 -6.80 6.06 -19.96
N THR A 324 -5.59 5.95 -20.53
CA THR A 324 -4.61 7.05 -20.60
C THR A 324 -4.95 8.13 -21.63
N SER A 325 -5.75 7.85 -22.63
CA SER A 325 -6.10 8.82 -23.69
C SER A 325 -7.29 9.72 -23.32
N VAL A 326 -8.23 9.24 -22.53
CA VAL A 326 -9.42 9.99 -22.12
C VAL A 326 -9.09 11.10 -21.11
N GLU A 327 -8.04 10.93 -20.31
CA GLU A 327 -7.64 11.90 -19.28
C GLU A 327 -6.75 13.04 -19.81
N ARG A 328 -6.19 12.92 -21.03
CA ARG A 328 -5.40 14.01 -21.64
C ARG A 328 -6.23 15.08 -22.34
N ASP A 329 -7.50 14.79 -22.60
CA ASP A 329 -8.42 15.67 -23.32
C ASP A 329 -9.48 16.34 -22.41
N ALA A 330 -9.41 16.12 -21.10
CA ALA A 330 -10.33 16.71 -20.10
C ALA A 330 -9.58 17.73 -19.22
#